data_89d60cb4ee941df51e45abbafee33625
#
_entry.id   89d60cb4ee941df51e45abbafee33625
#
_cell.length_a   1.000
_cell.length_b   1.000
_cell.length_c   1.000
_cell.angle_alpha   90.00
_cell.angle_beta   90.00
_cell.angle_gamma   90.00
#
_symmetry.space_group_name_H-M   'P 1'
#
loop_
_entity.id
_entity.type
_entity.pdbx_description
1 polymer ?
#
loop_
_entity_poly.entity_id
_entity_poly.type
_entity_poly.pdbx_seq_one_letter_code
_entity_poly.pdbx_strand_id
1 'polypeptide(L)'
;MKRFFFTVALALAAALPVTSHAVALDAPLACTESGHQFIADLAQQQLIDPKPTRVESNSINAFSPTSGADLTAYGFHIFAVVGYEKDDPMFRVGDGEPLARSAYGVVVFGSESKVQGAITAAGSTAIVHRVAPLITAIFCKRN
;
A
#
# COMPACT_ATOMS: atom_id res chain seq x y z
N MET A 1 62.26 1.79 35.04
CA MET A 1 60.90 1.21 34.97
C MET A 1 60.14 1.89 33.85
N LYS A 2 59.96 1.19 32.75
CA LYS A 2 59.08 1.71 31.64
C LYS A 2 57.68 1.22 31.91
N ARG A 3 56.77 2.16 32.17
CA ARG A 3 55.33 1.85 32.29
C ARG A 3 54.73 1.91 30.88
N PHE A 4 54.32 0.72 30.39
CA PHE A 4 53.55 0.62 29.18
C PHE A 4 52.10 0.88 29.52
N PHE A 5 51.56 2.01 29.03
CA PHE A 5 50.13 2.25 29.05
C PHE A 5 49.50 1.55 27.85
N PHE A 6 48.82 0.46 28.07
CA PHE A 6 47.95 -0.12 27.09
C PHE A 6 46.64 0.71 27.03
N THR A 7 46.51 1.52 26.02
CA THR A 7 45.26 2.16 25.68
C THR A 7 44.38 1.11 24.97
N VAL A 8 43.40 0.56 25.69
CA VAL A 8 42.35 -0.26 25.10
C VAL A 8 41.39 0.69 24.37
N ALA A 9 41.53 0.75 23.06
CA ALA A 9 40.54 1.43 22.20
C ALA A 9 39.28 0.57 22.18
N LEU A 10 38.26 0.99 22.92
CA LEU A 10 36.93 0.39 22.87
C LEU A 10 36.27 0.83 21.56
N ALA A 11 36.31 -0.02 20.54
CA ALA A 11 35.57 0.22 19.32
C ALA A 11 34.08 0.04 19.63
N LEU A 12 33.36 1.16 19.82
CA LEU A 12 31.90 1.15 19.83
C LEU A 12 31.44 0.82 18.42
N ALA A 13 31.07 -0.44 18.19
CA ALA A 13 30.32 -0.82 17.00
C ALA A 13 28.92 -0.18 17.13
N ALA A 14 28.71 0.94 16.46
CA ALA A 14 27.38 1.51 16.31
C ALA A 14 26.55 0.55 15.48
N ALA A 15 25.67 -0.21 16.12
CA ALA A 15 24.64 -0.96 15.42
C ALA A 15 23.71 0.06 14.76
N LEU A 16 23.81 0.19 13.43
CA LEU A 16 22.86 0.98 12.65
C LEU A 16 21.49 0.30 12.81
N PRO A 17 20.44 1.03 13.25
CA PRO A 17 19.11 0.45 13.30
C PRO A 17 18.73 0.04 11.89
N VAL A 18 18.34 -1.22 11.71
CA VAL A 18 17.69 -1.68 10.48
C VAL A 18 16.34 -0.97 10.43
N THR A 19 16.26 0.14 9.68
CA THR A 19 15.00 0.82 9.44
C THR A 19 14.15 -0.10 8.56
N SER A 20 13.14 -0.76 9.16
CA SER A 20 12.05 -1.35 8.39
C SER A 20 11.35 -0.19 7.67
N HIS A 21 11.27 -0.25 6.34
CA HIS A 21 10.61 0.78 5.55
C HIS A 21 9.09 0.59 5.64
N ALA A 22 8.48 1.11 6.71
CA ALA A 22 7.04 1.26 6.80
C ALA A 22 6.63 2.47 5.94
N VAL A 23 5.80 2.24 4.93
CA VAL A 23 5.28 3.28 4.05
C VAL A 23 3.78 3.41 4.26
N ALA A 24 3.34 4.60 4.67
CA ALA A 24 1.93 4.89 4.82
C ALA A 24 1.35 5.42 3.50
N LEU A 25 0.26 4.81 3.05
CA LEU A 25 -0.44 5.21 1.83
C LEU A 25 -1.67 6.09 2.10
N ASP A 26 -1.71 6.76 3.25
CA ASP A 26 -2.82 7.61 3.65
C ASP A 26 -3.05 8.78 2.69
N ALA A 27 -1.98 9.46 2.27
CA ALA A 27 -2.08 10.64 1.41
C ALA A 27 -2.77 10.36 0.07
N PRO A 28 -2.36 9.36 -0.74
CA PRO A 28 -3.08 9.05 -1.98
C PRO A 28 -4.51 8.57 -1.76
N LEU A 29 -4.83 8.01 -0.60
CA LEU A 29 -6.20 7.57 -0.27
C LEU A 29 -7.14 8.73 0.13
N ALA A 30 -6.71 9.97 -0.03
CA ALA A 30 -7.58 11.14 -0.03
C ALA A 30 -8.36 11.30 -1.35
N CYS A 31 -8.19 10.39 -2.31
CA CYS A 31 -8.89 10.30 -3.59
C CYS A 31 -8.60 11.45 -4.55
N THR A 32 -7.35 11.91 -4.60
CA THR A 32 -6.89 13.00 -5.46
C THR A 32 -6.15 12.53 -6.73
N GLU A 33 -5.94 11.22 -6.88
CA GLU A 33 -5.17 10.62 -7.98
C GLU A 33 -6.04 9.77 -8.91
N SER A 34 -5.46 9.35 -10.03
CA SER A 34 -6.03 8.31 -10.90
C SER A 34 -5.47 6.93 -10.53
N GLY A 35 -6.13 5.89 -11.02
CA GLY A 35 -5.62 4.51 -10.87
C GLY A 35 -4.23 4.36 -11.48
N HIS A 36 -3.99 4.96 -12.65
CA HIS A 36 -2.68 4.96 -13.27
C HIS A 36 -1.60 5.58 -12.38
N GLN A 37 -1.84 6.79 -11.88
CA GLN A 37 -0.87 7.51 -11.05
C GLN A 37 -0.52 6.72 -9.80
N PHE A 38 -1.53 6.21 -9.10
CA PHE A 38 -1.33 5.47 -7.86
C PHE A 38 -0.49 4.20 -8.07
N ILE A 39 -0.86 3.38 -9.05
CA ILE A 39 -0.14 2.12 -9.33
C ILE A 39 1.24 2.40 -9.90
N ALA A 40 1.37 3.34 -10.85
CA ALA A 40 2.65 3.69 -11.44
C ALA A 40 3.66 4.19 -10.41
N ASP A 41 3.21 5.04 -9.49
CA ASP A 41 4.08 5.57 -8.43
C ASP A 41 4.59 4.47 -7.48
N LEU A 42 3.71 3.55 -7.11
CA LEU A 42 4.11 2.44 -6.24
C LEU A 42 5.04 1.45 -6.95
N ALA A 43 4.80 1.18 -8.22
CA ALA A 43 5.66 0.33 -9.03
C ALA A 43 7.04 0.96 -9.24
N GLN A 44 7.10 2.27 -9.51
CA GLN A 44 8.34 3.02 -9.68
C GLN A 44 9.18 3.03 -8.40
N GLN A 45 8.54 3.13 -7.25
CA GLN A 45 9.19 3.05 -5.94
C GLN A 45 9.54 1.61 -5.52
N GLN A 46 9.21 0.62 -6.36
CA GLN A 46 9.43 -0.80 -6.08
C GLN A 46 8.73 -1.29 -4.80
N LEU A 47 7.58 -0.69 -4.48
CA LEU A 47 6.77 -1.06 -3.33
C LEU A 47 5.76 -2.17 -3.63
N ILE A 48 5.45 -2.38 -4.91
CA ILE A 48 4.59 -3.46 -5.40
C ILE A 48 5.25 -4.17 -6.57
N ASP A 49 4.87 -5.42 -6.80
CA ASP A 49 5.17 -6.12 -8.04
C ASP A 49 4.30 -5.50 -9.14
N PRO A 50 4.88 -5.02 -10.26
CA PRO A 50 4.10 -4.38 -11.33
C PRO A 50 3.21 -5.36 -12.10
N LYS A 51 3.42 -6.65 -11.96
CA LYS A 51 2.56 -7.66 -12.56
C LYS A 51 1.39 -7.99 -11.63
N PRO A 52 0.13 -7.79 -12.05
CA PRO A 52 -1.01 -8.15 -11.21
C PRO A 52 -1.02 -9.65 -10.91
N THR A 53 -1.34 -9.99 -9.67
CA THR A 53 -1.50 -11.37 -9.22
C THR A 53 -2.92 -11.88 -9.48
N ARG A 54 -3.88 -10.97 -9.61
CA ARG A 54 -5.28 -11.29 -9.82
C ARG A 54 -6.00 -10.15 -10.54
N VAL A 55 -6.96 -10.49 -11.39
CA VAL A 55 -7.87 -9.54 -12.04
C VAL A 55 -9.30 -9.98 -11.75
N GLU A 56 -10.06 -9.09 -11.13
CA GLU A 56 -11.47 -9.34 -10.84
C GLU A 56 -12.34 -9.17 -12.08
N SER A 57 -13.57 -9.69 -12.04
CA SER A 57 -14.50 -9.54 -13.16
C SER A 57 -14.82 -8.08 -13.48
N ASN A 58 -14.77 -7.20 -12.48
CA ASN A 58 -14.98 -5.75 -12.63
C ASN A 58 -13.72 -4.99 -13.05
N SER A 59 -12.70 -5.69 -13.55
CA SER A 59 -11.42 -5.17 -14.03
C SER A 59 -10.48 -4.62 -12.95
N ILE A 60 -10.80 -4.75 -11.68
CA ILE A 60 -9.85 -4.38 -10.62
C ILE A 60 -8.69 -5.37 -10.63
N ASN A 61 -7.49 -4.84 -10.80
CA ASN A 61 -6.23 -5.59 -10.76
C ASN A 61 -5.67 -5.53 -9.35
N ALA A 62 -5.27 -6.67 -8.81
CA ALA A 62 -4.63 -6.76 -7.51
C ALA A 62 -3.12 -6.97 -7.65
N PHE A 63 -2.35 -6.19 -6.91
CA PHE A 63 -0.89 -6.22 -6.91
C PHE A 63 -0.40 -6.59 -5.52
N SER A 64 0.62 -7.42 -5.46
CA SER A 64 1.25 -7.80 -4.19
C SER A 64 2.29 -6.77 -3.77
N PRO A 65 2.33 -6.40 -2.49
CA PRO A 65 3.47 -5.66 -1.95
C PRO A 65 4.78 -6.41 -2.21
N THR A 66 5.83 -5.67 -2.52
CA THR A 66 7.17 -6.24 -2.68
C THR A 66 7.61 -6.89 -1.37
N SER A 67 8.34 -8.00 -1.46
CA SER A 67 8.90 -8.67 -0.29
C SER A 67 9.74 -7.70 0.55
N GLY A 68 9.44 -7.61 1.84
CA GLY A 68 10.08 -6.67 2.77
C GLY A 68 9.47 -5.27 2.79
N ALA A 69 8.54 -4.93 1.90
CA ALA A 69 7.78 -3.69 2.00
C ALA A 69 6.69 -3.82 3.07
N ASP A 70 6.68 -2.90 4.02
CA ASP A 70 5.64 -2.80 5.04
C ASP A 70 4.73 -1.63 4.68
N LEU A 71 3.63 -1.92 3.99
CA LEU A 71 2.66 -0.92 3.57
C LEU A 71 1.53 -0.83 4.58
N THR A 72 1.17 0.39 4.95
CA THR A 72 0.05 0.65 5.84
C THR A 72 -0.90 1.69 5.25
N ALA A 73 -2.15 1.66 5.68
CA ALA A 73 -3.13 2.70 5.42
C ALA A 73 -3.89 2.97 6.72
N TYR A 74 -3.82 4.22 7.20
CA TYR A 74 -4.44 4.63 8.47
C TYR A 74 -4.09 3.72 9.65
N GLY A 75 -2.84 3.21 9.66
CA GLY A 75 -2.35 2.28 10.68
C GLY A 75 -2.70 0.81 10.45
N PHE A 76 -3.52 0.47 9.46
CA PHE A 76 -3.85 -0.91 9.11
C PHE A 76 -2.83 -1.50 8.14
N HIS A 77 -2.45 -2.76 8.37
CA HIS A 77 -1.54 -3.46 7.47
C HIS A 77 -2.19 -3.75 6.12
N ILE A 78 -1.50 -3.38 5.03
CA ILE A 78 -1.93 -3.65 3.66
C ILE A 78 -1.38 -5.01 3.22
N PHE A 79 -2.24 -5.86 2.68
CA PHE A 79 -1.78 -7.11 2.05
C PHE A 79 -1.98 -7.14 0.53
N ALA A 80 -2.79 -6.25 -0.03
CA ALA A 80 -2.93 -6.09 -1.47
C ALA A 80 -3.18 -4.63 -1.83
N VAL A 81 -2.63 -4.24 -2.97
CA VAL A 81 -2.88 -2.94 -3.60
C VAL A 81 -3.73 -3.19 -4.83
N VAL A 82 -4.73 -2.38 -5.08
CA VAL A 82 -5.65 -2.57 -6.20
C VAL A 82 -5.74 -1.33 -7.07
N GLY A 83 -5.98 -1.53 -8.35
CA GLY A 83 -6.15 -0.43 -9.28
C GLY A 83 -6.67 -0.84 -10.65
N TYR A 84 -7.19 0.14 -11.35
CA TYR A 84 -7.64 0.04 -12.73
C TYR A 84 -7.73 1.42 -13.36
N GLU A 85 -7.39 1.49 -14.64
CA GLU A 85 -7.61 2.67 -15.50
C GLU A 85 -8.07 2.18 -16.86
N LYS A 86 -9.19 2.74 -17.35
CA LYS A 86 -9.74 2.40 -18.66
C LYS A 86 -8.74 2.75 -19.77
N ASP A 87 -8.61 1.86 -20.74
CA ASP A 87 -7.74 2.02 -21.92
C ASP A 87 -6.24 2.16 -21.59
N ASP A 88 -5.84 1.72 -20.42
CA ASP A 88 -4.45 1.76 -19.97
C ASP A 88 -3.84 0.35 -20.05
N PRO A 89 -2.77 0.14 -20.85
CA PRO A 89 -2.14 -1.17 -21.00
C PRO A 89 -1.47 -1.70 -19.75
N MET A 90 -1.30 -0.88 -18.71
CA MET A 90 -0.80 -1.32 -17.40
C MET A 90 -1.74 -2.32 -16.74
N PHE A 91 -3.03 -2.27 -17.07
CA PHE A 91 -4.07 -3.06 -16.44
C PHE A 91 -4.67 -4.09 -17.39
N ARG A 92 -5.06 -5.23 -16.83
CA ARG A 92 -5.85 -6.23 -17.52
C ARG A 92 -7.33 -5.96 -17.34
N VAL A 93 -8.12 -6.35 -18.34
CA VAL A 93 -9.59 -6.20 -18.32
C VAL A 93 -10.20 -7.53 -17.88
N GLY A 94 -11.20 -7.47 -17.01
CA GLY A 94 -11.98 -8.63 -16.57
C GLY A 94 -13.17 -8.89 -17.51
N ASP A 95 -13.93 -9.95 -17.21
CA ASP A 95 -15.03 -10.42 -18.07
C ASP A 95 -16.32 -9.63 -17.89
N GLY A 96 -16.49 -8.95 -16.77
CA GLY A 96 -17.71 -8.22 -16.42
C GLY A 96 -17.60 -6.72 -16.67
N GLU A 97 -18.58 -6.02 -16.16
CA GLU A 97 -18.61 -4.56 -16.22
C GLU A 97 -17.51 -3.96 -15.34
N PRO A 98 -16.67 -3.04 -15.84
CA PRO A 98 -15.69 -2.36 -15.00
C PRO A 98 -16.34 -1.59 -13.86
N LEU A 99 -15.70 -1.59 -12.68
CA LEU A 99 -16.17 -0.88 -11.50
C LEU A 99 -16.33 0.62 -11.76
N ALA A 100 -15.39 1.19 -12.49
CA ALA A 100 -15.33 2.60 -12.83
C ALA A 100 -14.35 2.81 -13.98
N ARG A 101 -14.25 4.02 -14.52
CA ARG A 101 -13.22 4.37 -15.52
C ARG A 101 -11.83 4.40 -14.90
N SER A 102 -11.75 4.80 -13.65
CA SER A 102 -10.52 4.82 -12.87
C SER A 102 -10.83 4.48 -11.43
N ALA A 103 -10.05 3.59 -10.84
CA ALA A 103 -10.18 3.22 -9.43
C ALA A 103 -8.83 2.78 -8.89
N TYR A 104 -8.62 2.99 -7.60
CA TYR A 104 -7.44 2.51 -6.91
C TYR A 104 -7.70 2.40 -5.41
N GLY A 105 -6.91 1.62 -4.76
CA GLY A 105 -7.02 1.47 -3.31
C GLY A 105 -6.16 0.37 -2.76
N VAL A 106 -6.51 -0.05 -1.57
CA VAL A 106 -5.79 -1.06 -0.81
C VAL A 106 -6.76 -2.02 -0.14
N VAL A 107 -6.28 -3.20 0.18
CA VAL A 107 -7.00 -4.17 1.00
C VAL A 107 -6.20 -4.38 2.27
N VAL A 108 -6.83 -4.18 3.41
CA VAL A 108 -6.17 -4.14 4.71
C VAL A 108 -6.72 -5.18 5.67
N PHE A 109 -5.92 -5.51 6.68
CA PHE A 109 -6.36 -6.28 7.85
C PHE A 109 -7.01 -5.32 8.85
N GLY A 110 -8.30 -5.43 9.01
CA GLY A 110 -9.08 -4.62 9.94
C GLY A 110 -10.57 -4.83 9.72
N SER A 111 -11.35 -4.64 10.77
CA SER A 111 -12.81 -4.70 10.66
C SER A 111 -13.34 -3.49 9.89
N GLU A 112 -14.44 -3.67 9.18
CA GLU A 112 -15.09 -2.59 8.42
C GLU A 112 -15.38 -1.38 9.30
N SER A 113 -15.90 -1.58 10.49
CA SER A 113 -16.26 -0.47 11.39
C SER A 113 -15.04 0.32 11.88
N LYS A 114 -13.94 -0.35 12.20
CA LYS A 114 -12.70 0.32 12.61
C LYS A 114 -12.06 1.08 11.45
N VAL A 115 -12.03 0.47 10.29
CA VAL A 115 -11.50 1.10 9.07
C VAL A 115 -12.35 2.32 8.70
N GLN A 116 -13.67 2.19 8.68
CA GLN A 116 -14.56 3.31 8.40
C GLN A 116 -14.38 4.44 9.40
N GLY A 117 -14.24 4.14 10.67
CA GLY A 117 -13.97 5.14 11.71
C GLY A 117 -12.68 5.92 11.45
N ALA A 118 -11.61 5.25 11.04
CA ALA A 118 -10.35 5.89 10.72
C ALA A 118 -10.43 6.77 9.47
N ILE A 119 -11.12 6.30 8.42
CA ILE A 119 -11.34 7.06 7.18
C ILE A 119 -12.15 8.33 7.46
N THR A 120 -13.22 8.21 8.22
CA THR A 120 -14.07 9.35 8.62
C THR A 120 -13.28 10.35 9.45
N ALA A 121 -12.51 9.90 10.42
CA ALA A 121 -11.68 10.76 11.26
C ALA A 121 -10.60 11.52 10.46
N ALA A 122 -10.08 10.89 9.40
CA ALA A 122 -9.11 11.52 8.49
C ALA A 122 -9.75 12.48 7.48
N GLY A 123 -11.08 12.55 7.40
CA GLY A 123 -11.78 13.38 6.43
C GLY A 123 -11.65 12.90 4.99
N SER A 124 -11.28 11.65 4.77
CA SER A 124 -11.19 11.07 3.42
C SER A 124 -12.56 10.69 2.87
N THR A 125 -12.72 10.86 1.56
CA THR A 125 -13.92 10.44 0.81
C THR A 125 -13.80 9.02 0.27
N ALA A 126 -12.74 8.29 0.63
CA ALA A 126 -12.54 6.91 0.19
C ALA A 126 -13.72 6.02 0.62
N ILE A 127 -14.00 5.04 -0.23
CA ILE A 127 -15.07 4.07 -0.02
C ILE A 127 -14.50 2.91 0.79
N VAL A 128 -15.23 2.49 1.81
CA VAL A 128 -14.87 1.34 2.64
C VAL A 128 -15.83 0.21 2.33
N HIS A 129 -15.29 -0.96 2.04
CA HIS A 129 -16.08 -2.14 1.70
C HIS A 129 -15.49 -3.39 2.35
N ARG A 130 -16.32 -4.12 3.08
CA ARG A 130 -15.93 -5.41 3.67
C ARG A 130 -15.76 -6.45 2.57
N VAL A 131 -14.58 -7.07 2.52
CA VAL A 131 -14.26 -8.16 1.59
C VAL A 131 -14.52 -9.52 2.25
N ALA A 132 -14.08 -9.66 3.50
CA ALA A 132 -14.23 -10.86 4.32
C ALA A 132 -14.14 -10.43 5.80
N PRO A 133 -14.41 -11.31 6.78
CA PRO A 133 -14.19 -10.98 8.17
C PRO A 133 -12.76 -10.47 8.41
N LEU A 134 -12.61 -9.29 9.02
CA LEU A 134 -11.35 -8.61 9.29
C LEU A 134 -10.52 -8.25 8.05
N ILE A 135 -11.12 -8.29 6.87
CA ILE A 135 -10.48 -7.90 5.61
C ILE A 135 -11.37 -6.87 4.93
N THR A 136 -10.83 -5.68 4.74
CA THR A 136 -11.58 -4.51 4.29
C THR A 136 -10.84 -3.80 3.17
N ALA A 137 -11.55 -3.42 2.12
CA ALA A 137 -11.04 -2.59 1.04
C ALA A 137 -11.28 -1.11 1.33
N ILE A 138 -10.29 -0.29 1.01
CA ILE A 138 -10.35 1.17 1.03
C ILE A 138 -10.02 1.62 -0.38
N PHE A 139 -10.95 2.25 -1.07
CA PHE A 139 -10.72 2.62 -2.46
C PHE A 139 -11.34 3.94 -2.88
N CYS A 140 -10.78 4.50 -3.94
CA CYS A 140 -11.22 5.70 -4.61
C CYS A 140 -11.66 5.33 -6.02
N LYS A 141 -12.73 5.95 -6.54
CA LYS A 141 -13.16 5.71 -7.91
C LYS A 141 -13.63 6.99 -8.60
N ARG A 142 -13.46 7.03 -9.91
CA ARG A 142 -13.98 8.07 -10.81
C ARG A 142 -14.72 7.40 -11.97
N ASN A 143 -15.90 7.89 -12.23
CA ASN A 143 -16.68 7.47 -13.39
C ASN A 143 -16.43 8.38 -14.60
#